data_6854eb61ce0d1983ee2e9f6c9f7160df
#
_entry.id   6854eb61ce0d1983ee2e9f6c9f7160df
#
_cell.length_a   1.000
_cell.length_b   1.000
_cell.length_c   1.000
_cell.angle_alpha   90.00
_cell.angle_beta   90.00
_cell.angle_gamma   90.00
#
_symmetry.space_group_name_H-M   'P 1'
#
loop_
_entity.id
_entity.type
_entity.pdbx_description
1 polymer ?
#
loop_
_entity_poly.entity_id
_entity_poly.type
_entity_poly.pdbx_seq_one_letter_code
_entity_poly.pdbx_strand_id
1 'polypeptide(L)'
;EDERYTREYLEPDKRSIANAVQVFFKDGTSTDNVAVEYPIGHRRRRDEGIPVLENKFLNNLRTRYPEWKCQQIMELTLDQNRLEEMPVNAFMELLVTT
;
A
#
# COMPACT_ATOMS: atom_id res chain seq x y z
N GLU A 1 3.92 11.96 25.17
CA GLU A 1 3.38 10.63 24.93
C GLU A 1 1.88 10.64 25.21
N ASP A 2 1.04 10.15 24.28
CA ASP A 2 -0.41 10.18 24.40
C ASP A 2 -0.92 8.74 24.60
N GLU A 3 -1.36 8.44 25.81
CA GLU A 3 -1.85 7.10 26.19
C GLU A 3 -3.08 6.65 25.39
N ARG A 4 -3.82 7.58 24.79
CA ARG A 4 -4.96 7.26 23.92
C ARG A 4 -4.53 6.37 22.77
N TYR A 5 -3.37 6.62 22.15
CA TYR A 5 -2.85 5.83 21.03
C TYR A 5 -2.55 4.39 21.45
N THR A 6 -2.00 4.18 22.64
CA THR A 6 -1.75 2.86 23.20
C THR A 6 -3.05 2.09 23.44
N ARG A 7 -4.05 2.74 24.05
CA ARG A 7 -5.35 2.12 24.31
C ARG A 7 -6.05 1.69 23.02
N GLU A 8 -6.12 2.60 22.05
CA GLU A 8 -6.78 2.34 20.75
C GLU A 8 -6.07 1.26 19.92
N TYR A 9 -4.75 1.16 20.04
CA TYR A 9 -3.99 0.06 19.43
C TYR A 9 -4.33 -1.28 20.05
N LEU A 10 -4.56 -1.34 21.37
CA LEU A 10 -4.87 -2.58 22.09
C LEU A 10 -6.32 -3.02 21.92
N GLU A 11 -7.23 -2.15 21.53
CA GLU A 11 -8.62 -2.50 21.26
C GLU A 11 -8.73 -3.40 20.02
N PRO A 12 -9.28 -4.66 20.15
CA PRO A 12 -9.32 -5.62 19.04
C PRO A 12 -10.04 -5.09 17.78
N ASP A 13 -11.09 -4.29 17.98
CA ASP A 13 -11.90 -3.76 16.88
C ASP A 13 -11.27 -2.56 16.19
N LYS A 14 -10.43 -1.82 16.89
CA LYS A 14 -9.75 -0.65 16.33
C LYS A 14 -8.38 -0.99 15.75
N ARG A 15 -7.48 -1.50 16.58
CA ARG A 15 -6.08 -1.71 16.21
C ARG A 15 -5.47 -0.48 15.52
N SER A 16 -5.82 0.69 16.03
CA SER A 16 -5.38 1.97 15.51
C SER A 16 -3.87 2.13 15.65
N ILE A 17 -3.21 2.59 14.59
CA ILE A 17 -1.79 2.97 14.58
C ILE A 17 -1.67 4.45 14.20
N ALA A 18 -2.37 5.29 14.95
CA ALA A 18 -2.48 6.70 14.67
C ALA A 18 -1.14 7.44 14.78
N ASN A 19 -0.96 8.40 13.91
CA ASN A 19 0.15 9.36 13.93
C ASN A 19 -0.37 10.76 13.67
N ALA A 20 0.30 11.74 14.26
CA ALA A 20 0.05 13.15 13.99
C ALA A 20 1.37 13.91 13.82
N VAL A 21 1.39 14.84 12.87
CA VAL A 21 2.55 15.68 12.59
C VAL A 21 2.13 17.13 12.48
N GLN A 22 2.89 18.00 13.12
CA GLN A 22 2.80 19.44 12.96
C GLN A 22 4.22 20.01 12.93
N VAL A 23 4.49 20.92 12.00
CA VAL A 23 5.80 21.55 11.86
C VAL A 23 5.69 23.02 12.32
N PHE A 24 6.59 23.43 13.20
CA PHE A 24 6.74 24.80 13.67
C PHE A 24 7.99 25.41 13.05
N PHE A 25 7.81 26.54 12.38
CA PHE A 25 8.90 27.25 11.73
C PHE A 25 9.56 28.26 12.68
N LYS A 26 10.80 28.63 12.38
CA LYS A 26 11.56 29.61 13.21
C LYS A 26 10.98 31.02 13.19
N ASP A 27 10.18 31.35 12.20
CA ASP A 27 9.49 32.63 12.06
C ASP A 27 8.22 32.75 12.90
N GLY A 28 7.89 31.71 13.69
CA GLY A 28 6.70 31.63 14.53
C GLY A 28 5.45 31.10 13.85
N THR A 29 5.51 30.79 12.55
CA THR A 29 4.40 30.12 11.84
C THR A 29 4.44 28.61 12.04
N SER A 30 3.34 27.93 11.74
CA SER A 30 3.26 26.48 11.78
C SER A 30 2.34 25.94 10.69
N THR A 31 2.54 24.67 10.36
CA THR A 31 1.56 23.91 9.56
C THR A 31 0.34 23.55 10.40
N ASP A 32 -0.72 23.09 9.75
CA ASP A 32 -1.81 22.42 10.45
C ASP A 32 -1.30 21.16 11.16
N ASN A 33 -1.98 20.73 12.21
CA ASN A 33 -1.77 19.44 12.81
C ASN A 33 -2.47 18.40 11.93
N VAL A 34 -1.68 17.56 11.24
CA VAL A 34 -2.19 16.49 10.39
C VAL A 34 -2.17 15.19 11.17
N ALA A 35 -3.34 14.67 11.49
CA ALA A 35 -3.51 13.40 12.21
C ALA A 35 -4.13 12.35 11.30
N VAL A 36 -3.54 11.16 11.30
CA VAL A 36 -4.05 9.98 10.59
C VAL A 36 -4.25 8.86 11.60
N GLU A 37 -5.49 8.46 11.81
CA GLU A 37 -5.84 7.39 12.75
C GLU A 37 -5.54 6.02 12.15
N TYR A 38 -5.95 5.81 10.90
CA TYR A 38 -5.70 4.57 10.17
C TYR A 38 -4.93 4.88 8.88
N PRO A 39 -3.69 4.40 8.73
CA PRO A 39 -2.95 4.55 7.48
C PRO A 39 -3.65 3.80 6.34
N ILE A 40 -3.37 4.20 5.11
CA ILE A 40 -4.04 3.65 3.92
C ILE A 40 -3.96 2.12 3.81
N GLY A 41 -2.91 1.49 4.37
CA GLY A 41 -2.75 0.04 4.40
C GLY A 41 -3.51 -0.68 5.53
N HIS A 42 -4.17 0.07 6.43
CA HIS A 42 -4.92 -0.53 7.52
C HIS A 42 -6.18 -1.25 7.02
N ARG A 43 -6.54 -2.37 7.67
CA ARG A 43 -7.71 -3.19 7.29
C ARG A 43 -9.02 -2.40 7.16
N ARG A 44 -9.20 -1.33 7.95
CA ARG A 44 -10.37 -0.47 7.91
C ARG A 44 -10.44 0.42 6.66
N ARG A 45 -9.33 0.57 5.95
CA ARG A 45 -9.23 1.36 4.71
C ARG A 45 -8.96 0.48 3.49
N ARG A 46 -9.29 -0.80 3.56
CA ARG A 46 -8.96 -1.77 2.50
C ARG A 46 -9.57 -1.38 1.16
N ASP A 47 -10.80 -0.89 1.14
CA ASP A 47 -11.48 -0.45 -0.09
C ASP A 47 -10.76 0.71 -0.78
N GLU A 48 -10.17 1.62 0.00
CA GLU A 48 -9.32 2.69 -0.52
C GLU A 48 -7.90 2.19 -0.82
N GLY A 49 -7.37 1.30 0.02
CA GLY A 49 -5.98 0.85 -0.01
C GLY A 49 -5.67 -0.07 -1.18
N ILE A 50 -6.57 -0.99 -1.54
CA ILE A 50 -6.33 -1.95 -2.63
C ILE A 50 -6.05 -1.25 -3.97
N PRO A 51 -6.86 -0.30 -4.45
CA PRO A 51 -6.55 0.43 -5.69
C PRO A 51 -5.20 1.18 -5.64
N VAL A 52 -4.83 1.72 -4.48
CA VAL A 52 -3.52 2.37 -4.29
C VAL A 52 -2.38 1.38 -4.42
N LEU A 53 -2.52 0.18 -3.85
CA LEU A 53 -1.52 -0.89 -3.96
C LEU A 53 -1.39 -1.42 -5.39
N GLU A 54 -2.49 -1.60 -6.09
CA GLU A 54 -2.49 -2.01 -7.51
C GLU A 54 -1.77 -0.97 -8.38
N ASN A 55 -2.06 0.30 -8.18
CA ASN A 55 -1.39 1.38 -8.91
C ASN A 55 0.11 1.45 -8.56
N LYS A 56 0.47 1.28 -7.30
CA LYS A 56 1.87 1.19 -6.87
C LYS A 56 2.58 0.03 -7.53
N PHE A 57 1.96 -1.14 -7.59
CA PHE A 57 2.51 -2.32 -8.24
C PHE A 57 2.75 -2.06 -9.73
N LEU A 58 1.76 -1.54 -10.45
CA LEU A 58 1.88 -1.18 -11.86
C LEU A 58 3.02 -0.18 -12.11
N ASN A 59 3.11 0.87 -11.29
CA ASN A 59 4.18 1.86 -11.42
C ASN A 59 5.57 1.24 -11.16
N ASN A 60 5.68 0.31 -10.22
CA ASN A 60 6.92 -0.41 -9.98
C ASN A 60 7.30 -1.31 -11.19
N LEU A 61 6.33 -2.01 -11.77
CA LEU A 61 6.57 -2.83 -12.98
C LEU A 61 7.09 -1.98 -14.15
N ARG A 62 6.53 -0.78 -14.36
CA ARG A 62 6.93 0.15 -15.41
C ARG A 62 8.39 0.61 -15.33
N THR A 63 9.00 0.51 -14.16
CA THR A 63 10.43 0.80 -14.03
C THR A 63 11.33 -0.25 -14.69
N ARG A 64 10.79 -1.44 -14.98
CA ARG A 64 11.57 -2.60 -15.42
C ARG A 64 11.08 -3.23 -16.73
N TYR A 65 9.77 -3.12 -17.01
CA TYR A 65 9.12 -3.84 -18.10
C TYR A 65 8.42 -2.87 -19.06
N PRO A 66 8.33 -3.22 -20.35
CA PRO A 66 7.50 -2.48 -21.29
C PRO A 66 6.01 -2.60 -20.92
N GLU A 67 5.20 -1.65 -21.34
CA GLU A 67 3.79 -1.55 -20.93
C GLU A 67 2.98 -2.83 -21.20
N TRP A 68 3.17 -3.45 -22.35
CA TRP A 68 2.45 -4.71 -22.68
C TRP A 68 2.74 -5.82 -21.66
N LYS A 69 3.98 -5.90 -21.16
CA LYS A 69 4.38 -6.89 -20.16
C LYS A 69 3.86 -6.53 -18.77
N CYS A 70 3.84 -5.24 -18.45
CA CYS A 70 3.21 -4.75 -17.22
C CYS A 70 1.74 -5.16 -17.16
N GLN A 71 0.99 -4.96 -18.25
CA GLN A 71 -0.41 -5.36 -18.32
C GLN A 71 -0.59 -6.86 -18.17
N GLN A 72 0.24 -7.65 -18.85
CA GLN A 72 0.22 -9.12 -18.73
C GLN A 72 0.44 -9.59 -17.29
N ILE A 73 1.42 -9.02 -16.59
CA ILE A 73 1.70 -9.34 -15.19
C ILE A 73 0.53 -8.91 -14.28
N MET A 74 -0.02 -7.73 -14.50
CA MET A 74 -1.17 -7.23 -13.74
C MET A 74 -2.39 -8.13 -13.92
N GLU A 75 -2.75 -8.47 -15.14
CA GLU A 75 -3.90 -9.35 -15.43
C GLU A 75 -3.76 -10.72 -14.77
N LEU A 76 -2.56 -11.30 -14.81
CA LEU A 76 -2.29 -12.57 -14.15
C LEU A 76 -2.43 -12.49 -12.64
N THR A 77 -1.84 -11.47 -12.02
CA THR A 77 -1.81 -11.33 -10.54
C THR A 77 -3.16 -10.93 -9.96
N LEU A 78 -4.04 -10.33 -10.75
CA LEU A 78 -5.42 -10.01 -10.34
C LEU A 78 -6.40 -11.17 -10.58
N ASP A 79 -5.98 -12.21 -11.28
CA ASP A 79 -6.77 -13.41 -11.52
C ASP A 79 -6.22 -14.56 -10.67
N GLN A 80 -6.84 -14.77 -9.50
CA GLN A 80 -6.38 -15.77 -8.54
C GLN A 80 -6.34 -17.18 -9.15
N ASN A 81 -7.35 -17.59 -9.92
CA ASN A 81 -7.42 -18.94 -10.49
C ASN A 81 -6.29 -19.17 -11.49
N ARG A 82 -6.05 -18.21 -12.39
CA ARG A 82 -4.95 -18.28 -13.35
C ARG A 82 -3.59 -18.33 -12.65
N LEU A 83 -3.42 -17.53 -11.60
CA LEU A 83 -2.16 -17.49 -10.85
C LEU A 83 -1.89 -18.82 -10.12
N GLU A 84 -2.90 -19.41 -9.50
CA GLU A 84 -2.78 -20.68 -8.77
C GLU A 84 -2.54 -21.87 -9.71
N GLU A 85 -3.07 -21.83 -10.92
CA GLU A 85 -2.88 -22.89 -11.94
C GLU A 85 -1.54 -22.75 -12.68
N MET A 86 -0.90 -21.61 -12.63
CA MET A 86 0.35 -21.37 -13.36
C MET A 86 1.52 -22.13 -12.73
N PRO A 87 2.28 -22.92 -13.53
CA PRO A 87 3.53 -23.53 -13.05
C PRO A 87 4.55 -22.47 -12.62
N VAL A 88 5.31 -22.73 -11.56
CA VAL A 88 6.29 -21.78 -11.02
C VAL A 88 7.32 -21.35 -12.05
N ASN A 89 7.81 -22.27 -12.86
CA ASN A 89 8.76 -21.95 -13.94
C ASN A 89 8.17 -20.98 -14.97
N ALA A 90 6.90 -21.13 -15.36
CA ALA A 90 6.24 -20.21 -16.28
C ALA A 90 6.06 -18.82 -15.65
N PHE A 91 5.72 -18.75 -14.36
CA PHE A 91 5.67 -17.49 -13.62
C PHE A 91 7.04 -16.80 -13.59
N MET A 92 8.11 -17.55 -13.31
CA MET A 92 9.47 -16.99 -13.28
C MET A 92 9.93 -16.51 -14.68
N GLU A 93 9.60 -17.23 -15.75
CA GLU A 93 9.87 -16.80 -17.13
C GLU A 93 9.18 -15.50 -17.49
N LEU A 94 7.96 -15.28 -16.99
CA LEU A 94 7.24 -14.03 -17.18
C LEU A 94 8.01 -12.83 -16.61
N LEU A 95 8.77 -13.03 -15.55
CA LEU A 95 9.55 -11.97 -14.88
C LEU A 95 10.94 -11.73 -15.48
N VAL A 96 11.34 -12.50 -16.49
CA VAL A 96 12.63 -12.27 -17.17
C VAL A 96 12.58 -10.99 -18.00
N THR A 97 13.63 -10.18 -17.90
CA THR A 97 13.76 -8.86 -18.54
C THR A 97 14.50 -8.89 -19.88
N THR A 98 14.31 -9.87 -20.65
CA THR A 98 14.93 -9.96 -21.99
C THR A 98 14.12 -9.21 -23.03
#